data_8300ae7ef92cf33728e1c0376f9fa754
#
_entry.id   8300ae7ef92cf33728e1c0376f9fa754
#
_cell.length_a   1.000
_cell.length_b   1.000
_cell.length_c   1.000
_cell.angle_alpha   90.00
_cell.angle_beta   90.00
_cell.angle_gamma   90.00
#
_symmetry.space_group_name_H-M   'P 1'
#
loop_
_entity.id
_entity.type
_entity.pdbx_description
1 polymer ?
#
loop_
_entity_poly.entity_id
_entity_poly.type
_entity_poly.pdbx_seq_one_letter_code
_entity_poly.pdbx_strand_id
1 'polypeptide(L)'
;MATMLLNASTFVHRDPDAIFRELHDPETLVSCVPGASLTRITGPGSFEARIAIGHGFLKSQLKGKGRIVASDPKTRTASLDLTGDPSANLAALRVHVTVCVAKRDGGSEVHMSFDIVTSDRTLLKANAWLDPVASDLLDRMTRRLKQQLEEAPVVPFPPAA
;
A
#
# COMPACT_ATOMS: atom_id res chain seq x y z
N MET A 1 7.52 9.96 19.58
CA MET A 1 6.93 9.21 18.48
C MET A 1 5.81 10.01 17.88
N ALA A 2 5.85 10.10 16.62
CA ALA A 2 4.90 10.90 15.93
C ALA A 2 4.09 10.01 14.99
N THR A 3 2.78 10.22 14.96
CA THR A 3 1.83 9.40 14.21
C THR A 3 1.03 10.25 13.24
N MET A 4 0.75 9.67 12.07
CA MET A 4 -0.12 10.28 11.08
C MET A 4 -1.11 9.24 10.59
N LEU A 5 -2.39 9.60 10.52
CA LEU A 5 -3.42 8.72 10.01
C LEU A 5 -3.92 9.26 8.68
N LEU A 6 -3.86 8.43 7.65
CA LEU A 6 -4.37 8.75 6.32
C LEU A 6 -5.43 7.74 5.92
N ASN A 7 -6.48 8.19 5.25
CA ASN A 7 -7.54 7.34 4.75
C ASN A 7 -7.76 7.62 3.27
N ALA A 8 -8.06 6.57 2.51
CA ALA A 8 -8.40 6.67 1.11
C ALA A 8 -9.45 5.63 0.75
N SER A 9 -10.22 5.91 -0.28
CA SER A 9 -11.13 4.92 -0.83
C SER A 9 -11.23 5.10 -2.35
N THR A 10 -11.51 4.01 -3.03
CA THR A 10 -11.71 4.04 -4.48
C THR A 10 -12.73 2.99 -4.88
N PHE A 11 -13.49 3.29 -5.93
CA PHE A 11 -14.42 2.34 -6.52
C PHE A 11 -13.70 1.56 -7.63
N VAL A 12 -13.87 0.24 -7.63
CA VAL A 12 -13.27 -0.66 -8.62
C VAL A 12 -14.36 -1.50 -9.25
N HIS A 13 -14.40 -1.56 -10.58
CA HIS A 13 -15.40 -2.32 -11.34
C HIS A 13 -15.04 -3.80 -11.39
N ARG A 14 -15.00 -4.43 -10.23
CA ARG A 14 -14.72 -5.87 -10.10
C ARG A 14 -15.41 -6.45 -8.88
N ASP A 15 -15.54 -7.76 -8.88
CA ASP A 15 -16.08 -8.51 -7.75
C ASP A 15 -15.23 -8.34 -6.50
N PRO A 16 -15.85 -8.11 -5.32
CA PRO A 16 -15.09 -7.87 -4.10
C PRO A 16 -14.18 -9.02 -3.67
N ASP A 17 -14.59 -10.26 -3.91
CA ASP A 17 -13.76 -11.41 -3.53
C ASP A 17 -12.51 -11.51 -4.41
N ALA A 18 -12.64 -11.17 -5.69
CA ALA A 18 -11.51 -11.16 -6.61
C ALA A 18 -10.50 -10.06 -6.22
N ILE A 19 -11.00 -8.89 -5.86
CA ILE A 19 -10.16 -7.78 -5.41
C ILE A 19 -9.44 -8.17 -4.11
N PHE A 20 -10.17 -8.75 -3.17
CA PHE A 20 -9.60 -9.13 -1.88
C PHE A 20 -8.46 -10.13 -2.06
N ARG A 21 -8.63 -11.11 -2.93
CA ARG A 21 -7.56 -12.08 -3.23
C ARG A 21 -6.34 -11.41 -3.84
N GLU A 22 -6.56 -10.47 -4.75
CA GLU A 22 -5.46 -9.78 -5.43
C GLU A 22 -4.67 -8.87 -4.51
N LEU A 23 -5.32 -8.31 -3.50
CA LEU A 23 -4.67 -7.48 -2.49
C LEU A 23 -3.71 -8.27 -1.58
N HIS A 24 -3.71 -9.60 -1.67
CA HIS A 24 -2.75 -10.45 -0.97
C HIS A 24 -1.50 -10.73 -1.80
N ASP A 25 -1.45 -10.28 -3.05
CA ASP A 25 -0.30 -10.46 -3.92
C ASP A 25 0.72 -9.34 -3.66
N PRO A 26 1.94 -9.66 -3.20
CA PRO A 26 2.96 -8.64 -2.97
C PRO A 26 3.29 -7.81 -4.20
N GLU A 27 3.25 -8.38 -5.39
CA GLU A 27 3.51 -7.64 -6.63
C GLU A 27 2.45 -6.56 -6.85
N THR A 28 1.19 -6.89 -6.64
CA THR A 28 0.10 -5.93 -6.73
C THR A 28 0.26 -4.81 -5.71
N LEU A 29 0.55 -5.16 -4.46
CA LEU A 29 0.70 -4.17 -3.39
C LEU A 29 1.86 -3.21 -3.66
N VAL A 30 3.01 -3.74 -4.04
CA VAL A 30 4.20 -2.93 -4.28
C VAL A 30 4.04 -2.07 -5.53
N SER A 31 3.40 -2.59 -6.58
CA SER A 31 3.20 -1.83 -7.82
C SER A 31 2.31 -0.61 -7.66
N CYS A 32 1.48 -0.58 -6.61
CA CYS A 32 0.62 0.57 -6.33
C CYS A 32 1.39 1.75 -5.73
N VAL A 33 2.57 1.51 -5.17
CA VAL A 33 3.36 2.57 -4.55
C VAL A 33 4.32 3.17 -5.57
N PRO A 34 4.20 4.47 -5.89
CA PRO A 34 5.12 5.11 -6.82
C PRO A 34 6.57 5.02 -6.35
N GLY A 35 7.45 4.59 -7.23
CA GLY A 35 8.87 4.46 -6.92
C GLY A 35 9.25 3.20 -6.15
N ALA A 36 8.28 2.33 -5.85
CA ALA A 36 8.54 1.08 -5.15
C ALA A 36 8.84 -0.06 -6.12
N SER A 37 9.70 -0.95 -5.71
CA SER A 37 9.99 -2.19 -6.45
C SER A 37 10.12 -3.36 -5.49
N LEU A 38 9.54 -4.48 -5.88
CA LEU A 38 9.62 -5.71 -5.09
C LEU A 38 11.01 -6.31 -5.26
N THR A 39 11.68 -6.58 -4.13
CA THR A 39 13.02 -7.17 -4.16
C THR A 39 12.97 -8.68 -3.96
N ARG A 40 12.13 -9.14 -3.04
CA ARG A 40 12.07 -10.56 -2.69
C ARG A 40 10.79 -10.89 -1.96
N ILE A 41 10.24 -12.08 -2.22
CA ILE A 41 9.16 -12.65 -1.42
C ILE A 41 9.81 -13.56 -0.40
N THR A 42 9.59 -13.29 0.89
CA THR A 42 10.26 -13.99 1.99
C THR A 42 9.41 -15.09 2.60
N GLY A 43 8.14 -15.14 2.25
CA GLY A 43 7.23 -16.16 2.75
C GLY A 43 5.79 -15.84 2.36
N PRO A 44 4.81 -16.67 2.77
CA PRO A 44 3.41 -16.37 2.51
C PRO A 44 3.02 -15.03 3.13
N GLY A 45 2.62 -14.07 2.30
CA GLY A 45 2.24 -12.76 2.76
C GLY A 45 3.38 -11.89 3.28
N SER A 46 4.63 -12.28 3.08
CA SER A 46 5.81 -11.52 3.54
C SER A 46 6.72 -11.20 2.37
N PHE A 47 7.25 -9.99 2.34
CA PHE A 47 8.09 -9.54 1.23
C PHE A 47 9.06 -8.43 1.63
N GLU A 48 10.05 -8.21 0.79
CA GLU A 48 10.98 -7.09 0.88
C GLU A 48 10.84 -6.22 -0.36
N ALA A 49 10.92 -4.91 -0.17
CA ALA A 49 10.78 -3.94 -1.25
C ALA A 49 11.72 -2.77 -1.05
N ARG A 50 11.94 -2.01 -2.11
CA ARG A 50 12.69 -0.76 -2.08
C ARG A 50 11.80 0.35 -2.59
N ILE A 51 11.89 1.51 -1.94
CA ILE A 51 11.15 2.69 -2.35
C ILE A 51 12.16 3.81 -2.62
N ALA A 52 12.10 4.38 -3.82
CA ALA A 52 12.89 5.56 -4.15
C ALA A 52 12.19 6.79 -3.59
N ILE A 53 12.88 7.53 -2.73
CA ILE A 53 12.35 8.74 -2.09
C ILE A 53 13.26 9.89 -2.44
N GLY A 54 12.68 11.04 -2.80
CA GLY A 54 13.40 12.26 -3.02
C GLY A 54 13.18 12.88 -4.39
N HIS A 55 13.71 14.10 -4.56
CA HIS A 55 13.62 14.85 -5.80
C HIS A 55 15.03 15.18 -6.32
N GLY A 56 15.21 15.03 -7.63
CA GLY A 56 16.43 15.45 -8.29
C GLY A 56 17.66 14.67 -7.84
N PHE A 57 18.66 15.40 -7.33
CA PHE A 57 19.94 14.82 -6.94
C PHE A 57 19.92 14.07 -5.61
N LEU A 58 18.87 14.26 -4.81
CA LEU A 58 18.75 13.67 -3.49
C LEU A 58 17.80 12.47 -3.51
N LYS A 59 18.13 11.47 -4.32
CA LYS A 59 17.39 10.23 -4.34
C LYS A 59 17.96 9.28 -3.31
N SER A 60 17.15 8.97 -2.31
CA SER A 60 17.47 7.94 -1.34
C SER A 60 16.61 6.72 -1.59
N GLN A 61 17.17 5.55 -1.35
CA GLN A 61 16.40 4.31 -1.40
C GLN A 61 16.11 3.83 0.01
N LEU A 62 14.84 3.67 0.32
CA LEU A 62 14.42 3.07 1.57
C LEU A 62 14.19 1.59 1.34
N LYS A 63 14.90 0.76 2.07
CA LYS A 63 14.64 -0.68 2.11
C LYS A 63 13.57 -0.94 3.15
N GLY A 64 12.60 -1.76 2.80
CA GLY A 64 11.51 -2.05 3.69
C GLY A 64 11.05 -3.49 3.60
N LYS A 65 10.29 -3.87 4.60
CA LYS A 65 9.66 -5.19 4.70
C LYS A 65 8.17 -5.02 4.89
N GLY A 66 7.41 -5.90 4.28
CA GLY A 66 5.97 -5.94 4.44
C GLY A 66 5.51 -7.33 4.85
N ARG A 67 4.47 -7.37 5.68
CA ARG A 67 3.87 -8.62 6.10
C ARG A 67 2.38 -8.45 6.34
N ILE A 68 1.60 -9.37 5.81
CA ILE A 68 0.18 -9.44 6.10
C ILE A 68 0.04 -10.04 7.50
N VAL A 69 -0.53 -9.27 8.43
CA VAL A 69 -0.65 -9.67 9.84
C VAL A 69 -2.03 -10.16 10.21
N ALA A 70 -3.05 -9.83 9.41
CA ALA A 70 -4.41 -10.29 9.62
C ALA A 70 -5.15 -10.33 8.29
N SER A 71 -6.03 -11.31 8.13
CA SER A 71 -6.86 -11.44 6.94
C SER A 71 -8.14 -12.18 7.31
N ASP A 72 -9.28 -11.54 7.02
CA ASP A 72 -10.59 -12.13 7.25
C ASP A 72 -11.39 -12.08 5.95
N PRO A 73 -11.53 -13.21 5.24
CA PRO A 73 -12.28 -13.25 3.98
C PRO A 73 -13.79 -13.03 4.16
N LYS A 74 -14.33 -13.23 5.35
CA LYS A 74 -15.76 -13.01 5.60
C LYS A 74 -16.09 -11.52 5.57
N THR A 75 -15.29 -10.72 6.21
CA THR A 75 -15.46 -9.27 6.25
C THR A 75 -14.67 -8.57 5.14
N ARG A 76 -13.86 -9.31 4.39
CA ARG A 76 -12.94 -8.77 3.37
C ARG A 76 -12.07 -7.65 3.93
N THR A 77 -11.51 -7.91 5.10
CA THR A 77 -10.61 -7.00 5.78
C THR A 77 -9.25 -7.65 5.94
N ALA A 78 -8.20 -6.92 5.63
CA ALA A 78 -6.83 -7.38 5.81
C ALA A 78 -5.99 -6.27 6.39
N SER A 79 -4.97 -6.64 7.14
CA SER A 79 -4.01 -5.71 7.71
C SER A 79 -2.61 -6.09 7.30
N LEU A 80 -1.81 -5.09 7.05
CA LEU A 80 -0.44 -5.22 6.55
C LEU A 80 0.47 -4.30 7.37
N ASP A 81 1.57 -4.83 7.85
CA ASP A 81 2.60 -4.04 8.51
C ASP A 81 3.76 -3.82 7.56
N LEU A 82 4.13 -2.56 7.39
CA LEU A 82 5.28 -2.15 6.61
C LEU A 82 6.30 -1.50 7.54
N THR A 83 7.54 -1.92 7.42
CA THR A 83 8.64 -1.32 8.19
C THR A 83 9.73 -0.87 7.23
N GLY A 84 10.19 0.36 7.39
CA GLY A 84 11.31 0.89 6.65
C GLY A 84 12.55 0.87 7.51
N ASP A 85 13.64 0.34 6.96
CA ASP A 85 14.92 0.27 7.68
C ASP A 85 15.54 1.67 7.75
N PRO A 86 16.05 2.09 8.91
CA PRO A 86 16.72 3.37 9.02
C PRO A 86 17.98 3.40 8.16
N SER A 87 18.16 4.47 7.43
CA SER A 87 19.38 4.74 6.70
C SER A 87 20.03 6.00 7.23
N ALA A 88 21.21 6.34 6.73
CA ALA A 88 21.96 7.51 7.20
C ALA A 88 21.15 8.81 7.21
N ASN A 89 20.14 8.92 6.35
CA ASN A 89 19.34 10.13 6.20
C ASN A 89 17.85 9.92 6.45
N LEU A 90 17.44 8.71 6.83
CA LEU A 90 16.04 8.37 7.02
C LEU A 90 15.85 7.65 8.34
N ALA A 91 14.90 8.15 9.13
CA ALA A 91 14.53 7.52 10.39
C ALA A 91 13.71 6.24 10.14
N ALA A 92 13.61 5.43 11.15
CA ALA A 92 12.77 4.24 11.10
C ALA A 92 11.31 4.65 10.84
N LEU A 93 10.67 3.94 9.95
CA LEU A 93 9.29 4.18 9.56
C LEU A 93 8.49 2.89 9.73
N ARG A 94 7.32 3.00 10.33
CA ARG A 94 6.37 1.90 10.44
C ARG A 94 5.01 2.36 9.91
N VAL A 95 4.42 1.57 9.04
CA VAL A 95 3.09 1.85 8.53
C VAL A 95 2.20 0.62 8.75
N HIS A 96 1.11 0.81 9.46
CA HIS A 96 0.08 -0.20 9.58
C HIS A 96 -1.04 0.14 8.60
N VAL A 97 -1.28 -0.75 7.66
CA VAL A 97 -2.29 -0.56 6.62
C VAL A 97 -3.46 -1.49 6.89
N THR A 98 -4.66 -0.94 6.90
CA THR A 98 -5.88 -1.74 6.95
C THR A 98 -6.66 -1.53 5.67
N VAL A 99 -7.07 -2.62 5.03
CA VAL A 99 -7.84 -2.58 3.79
C VAL A 99 -9.15 -3.32 4.01
N CYS A 100 -10.24 -2.70 3.57
CA CYS A 100 -11.56 -3.30 3.61
C CYS A 100 -12.20 -3.18 2.23
N VAL A 101 -12.72 -4.28 1.70
CA VAL A 101 -13.40 -4.30 0.41
C VAL A 101 -14.89 -4.49 0.63
N ALA A 102 -15.68 -3.51 0.24
CA ALA A 102 -17.13 -3.55 0.39
C ALA A 102 -17.79 -3.72 -0.97
N LYS A 103 -18.82 -4.58 -1.02
CA LYS A 103 -19.59 -4.77 -2.24
C LYS A 103 -20.45 -3.52 -2.50
N ARG A 104 -20.48 -3.06 -3.74
CA ARG A 104 -21.32 -1.96 -4.21
C ARG A 104 -21.99 -2.34 -5.51
N ASP A 105 -23.01 -1.58 -5.92
CA ASP A 105 -23.65 -1.78 -7.21
C ASP A 105 -22.62 -1.57 -8.34
N GLY A 106 -22.46 -2.58 -9.17
CA GLY A 106 -21.54 -2.53 -10.29
C GLY A 106 -20.08 -2.79 -9.98
N GLY A 107 -19.75 -3.08 -8.73
CA GLY A 107 -18.35 -3.34 -8.36
C GLY A 107 -18.11 -3.37 -6.88
N SER A 108 -17.01 -2.78 -6.47
CA SER A 108 -16.56 -2.79 -5.09
C SER A 108 -15.96 -1.45 -4.69
N GLU A 109 -15.99 -1.16 -3.41
CA GLU A 109 -15.30 0.00 -2.85
C GLU A 109 -14.18 -0.49 -1.95
N VAL A 110 -12.97 -0.03 -2.22
CA VAL A 110 -11.78 -0.39 -1.45
C VAL A 110 -11.48 0.77 -0.52
N HIS A 111 -11.54 0.50 0.78
CA HIS A 111 -11.19 1.46 1.81
C HIS A 111 -9.82 1.12 2.37
N MET A 112 -8.96 2.11 2.49
CA MET A 112 -7.61 1.94 3.00
C MET A 112 -7.35 2.94 4.12
N SER A 113 -6.76 2.46 5.20
CA SER A 113 -6.28 3.28 6.31
C SER A 113 -4.80 3.06 6.48
N PHE A 114 -4.06 4.14 6.62
CA PHE A 114 -2.61 4.11 6.84
C PHE A 114 -2.31 4.78 8.17
N ASP A 115 -1.78 4.02 9.10
CA ASP A 115 -1.31 4.53 10.38
C ASP A 115 0.21 4.55 10.34
N ILE A 116 0.76 5.75 10.24
CA ILE A 116 2.19 5.97 10.02
C ILE A 116 2.84 6.40 11.33
N VAL A 117 3.85 5.65 11.76
CA VAL A 117 4.61 5.95 12.96
C VAL A 117 6.07 6.14 12.57
N THR A 118 6.64 7.26 12.97
CA THR A 118 8.06 7.54 12.73
C THR A 118 8.69 8.12 13.98
N SER A 119 9.97 7.80 14.19
CA SER A 119 10.77 8.40 15.26
C SER A 119 11.29 9.79 14.88
N ASP A 120 11.17 10.17 13.62
CA ASP A 120 11.66 11.46 13.14
C ASP A 120 10.60 12.53 13.29
N ARG A 121 10.76 13.37 14.31
CA ARG A 121 9.87 14.50 14.54
C ARG A 121 9.93 15.52 13.43
N THR A 122 11.02 15.56 12.67
CA THR A 122 11.17 16.50 11.56
C THR A 122 10.21 16.17 10.42
N LEU A 123 9.97 14.89 10.16
CA LEU A 123 8.99 14.48 9.17
C LEU A 123 7.57 14.89 9.55
N LEU A 124 7.32 15.09 10.85
CA LEU A 124 6.00 15.46 11.33
C LEU A 124 5.84 16.94 11.61
N LYS A 125 6.93 17.63 11.92
CA LYS A 125 6.90 19.09 11.98
C LYS A 125 6.69 19.70 10.61
N ALA A 126 7.00 18.95 9.57
CA ALA A 126 6.66 19.30 8.21
C ALA A 126 5.21 18.99 7.86
N ASN A 127 4.34 18.68 8.84
CA ASN A 127 2.96 18.32 8.60
C ASN A 127 2.19 19.33 7.77
N ALA A 128 2.40 20.61 8.04
CA ALA A 128 1.78 21.67 7.25
C ALA A 128 2.31 21.69 5.80
N TRP A 129 3.49 21.13 5.60
CA TRP A 129 4.15 21.05 4.31
C TRP A 129 3.97 19.70 3.64
N LEU A 130 3.88 18.62 4.47
CA LEU A 130 3.70 17.25 3.98
C LEU A 130 2.26 16.94 3.59
N ASP A 131 1.28 17.66 4.10
CA ASP A 131 -0.12 17.40 3.79
C ASP A 131 -0.39 17.40 2.27
N PRO A 132 0.07 18.38 1.48
CA PRO A 132 -0.11 18.33 0.04
C PRO A 132 0.66 17.20 -0.63
N VAL A 133 1.87 16.90 -0.12
CA VAL A 133 2.71 15.83 -0.68
C VAL A 133 2.12 14.46 -0.32
N ALA A 134 1.70 14.29 0.92
CA ALA A 134 1.07 13.05 1.36
C ALA A 134 -0.25 12.82 0.63
N SER A 135 -1.03 13.86 0.44
CA SER A 135 -2.29 13.77 -0.30
C SER A 135 -2.06 13.41 -1.77
N ASP A 136 -1.08 14.02 -2.40
CA ASP A 136 -0.72 13.71 -3.79
C ASP A 136 -0.24 12.27 -3.94
N LEU A 137 0.60 11.81 -3.02
CA LEU A 137 1.08 10.44 -3.00
C LEU A 137 -0.08 9.46 -2.85
N LEU A 138 -0.98 9.76 -1.92
CA LEU A 138 -2.15 8.93 -1.66
C LEU A 138 -3.06 8.87 -2.89
N ASP A 139 -3.28 9.99 -3.57
CA ASP A 139 -4.06 10.03 -4.80
C ASP A 139 -3.42 9.17 -5.90
N ARG A 140 -2.11 9.24 -6.05
CA ARG A 140 -1.38 8.44 -7.02
C ARG A 140 -1.47 6.95 -6.71
N MET A 141 -1.31 6.60 -5.44
CA MET A 141 -1.44 5.22 -4.98
C MET A 141 -2.84 4.69 -5.26
N THR A 142 -3.86 5.49 -4.95
CA THR A 142 -5.24 5.13 -5.15
C THR A 142 -5.56 4.92 -6.63
N ARG A 143 -5.08 5.79 -7.50
CA ARG A 143 -5.25 5.65 -8.95
C ARG A 143 -4.54 4.41 -9.49
N ARG A 144 -3.33 4.15 -9.05
CA ARG A 144 -2.59 2.96 -9.46
C ARG A 144 -3.26 1.69 -8.98
N LEU A 145 -3.75 1.69 -7.76
CA LEU A 145 -4.49 0.55 -7.23
C LEU A 145 -5.74 0.27 -8.06
N LYS A 146 -6.52 1.29 -8.34
CA LYS A 146 -7.71 1.16 -9.18
C LYS A 146 -7.36 0.63 -10.56
N GLN A 147 -6.36 1.22 -11.21
CA GLN A 147 -5.90 0.81 -12.52
C GLN A 147 -5.40 -0.63 -12.51
N GLN A 148 -4.58 -0.98 -11.54
CA GLN A 148 -4.03 -2.31 -11.41
C GLN A 148 -5.14 -3.36 -11.21
N LEU A 149 -6.11 -3.05 -10.38
CA LEU A 149 -7.21 -3.98 -10.09
C LEU A 149 -8.19 -4.11 -11.25
N GLU A 150 -8.43 -3.03 -12.00
CA GLU A 150 -9.34 -3.06 -13.16
C GLU A 150 -8.67 -3.63 -14.41
N GLU A 151 -7.39 -3.40 -14.58
CA GLU A 151 -6.61 -3.93 -15.70
C GLU A 151 -5.98 -5.29 -15.41
N ALA A 152 -5.97 -5.69 -14.15
CA ALA A 152 -5.53 -7.02 -13.84
C ALA A 152 -6.23 -7.94 -14.82
N PRO A 153 -5.47 -8.63 -15.64
CA PRO A 153 -6.11 -9.43 -16.66
C PRO A 153 -7.09 -10.30 -15.92
N VAL A 154 -8.32 -10.19 -16.33
CA VAL A 154 -9.18 -11.33 -16.20
C VAL A 154 -8.33 -12.43 -16.78
N VAL A 155 -7.45 -12.94 -15.98
CA VAL A 155 -6.93 -14.25 -16.29
C VAL A 155 -8.18 -15.02 -16.42
N PRO A 156 -8.55 -15.28 -17.65
CA PRO A 156 -9.62 -16.18 -17.79
C PRO A 156 -9.14 -17.30 -16.95
N PHE A 157 -9.74 -17.44 -15.87
CA PHE A 157 -9.62 -18.62 -15.16
C PHE A 157 -9.38 -19.65 -16.15
N PRO A 158 -8.23 -20.27 -16.12
CA PRO A 158 -8.08 -21.38 -16.93
C PRO A 158 -9.42 -22.00 -16.79
N PRO A 159 -10.11 -21.95 -17.86
CA PRO A 159 -11.40 -22.50 -17.77
C PRO A 159 -11.13 -23.70 -17.02
N ALA A 160 -11.47 -23.65 -15.86
CA ALA A 160 -11.22 -24.74 -15.09
C ALA A 160 -11.43 -25.91 -15.90
N ALA A 161 -10.59 -25.88 -16.40
CA ALA A 161 -11.06 -27.02 -16.97
C ALA A 161 -11.69 -27.62 -15.91
#